data_cc3a39b41ad8249de832537d982c794b
#
_entry.id   cc3a39b41ad8249de832537d982c794b
#
_cell.length_a   1.000
_cell.length_b   1.000
_cell.length_c   1.000
_cell.angle_alpha   90.00
_cell.angle_beta   90.00
_cell.angle_gamma   90.00
#
_symmetry.space_group_name_H-M   'P 1'
#
loop_
_entity.id
_entity.type
_entity.pdbx_description
1 polymer ?
#
loop_
_entity_poly.entity_id
_entity_poly.type
_entity_poly.pdbx_seq_one_letter_code
_entity_poly.pdbx_strand_id
1 'polypeptide(L)'
;MRENRPVIALDFPTLEDVKAFLAKFPADEKLYVKIGMELYYAAGPEIVRYVKELGHSVFLDLKLHDIPNTVKSAMRVLSNLGVDMTNVHAAGGVEMMKAAREGLGDGPILIAVTQLTSTSEEQMRDFQNIQTTLQESV
;
A
#
# COMPACT_ATOMS: atom_id res chain seq x y z
N MET A 1 2.89 12.00 16.27
CA MET A 1 3.10 13.12 15.29
C MET A 1 2.67 12.64 13.91
N ARG A 2 1.84 13.41 13.21
CA ARG A 2 1.59 13.13 11.79
C ARG A 2 2.90 13.42 11.04
N GLU A 3 3.39 12.45 10.34
CA GLU A 3 4.59 12.57 9.54
C GLU A 3 4.29 13.42 8.31
N ASN A 4 4.95 14.57 8.17
CA ASN A 4 4.75 15.49 7.05
C ASN A 4 5.75 15.24 5.90
N ARG A 5 6.39 14.07 5.86
CA ARG A 5 7.31 13.72 4.78
C ARG A 5 6.51 13.33 3.52
N PRO A 6 6.95 13.75 2.33
CA PRO A 6 6.37 13.27 1.08
C PRO A 6 6.60 11.76 0.94
N VAL A 7 5.64 11.06 0.33
CA VAL A 7 5.81 9.64 -0.02
C VAL A 7 6.31 9.56 -1.46
N ILE A 8 7.50 9.00 -1.64
CA ILE A 8 8.16 8.84 -2.94
C ILE A 8 7.76 7.49 -3.54
N ALA A 9 7.11 7.50 -4.71
CA ALA A 9 6.75 6.26 -5.39
C ALA A 9 8.00 5.63 -6.04
N LEU A 10 8.33 4.40 -5.64
CA LEU A 10 9.38 3.60 -6.26
C LEU A 10 8.77 2.76 -7.40
N ASP A 11 8.33 3.44 -8.45
CA ASP A 11 7.74 2.80 -9.63
C ASP A 11 8.86 2.35 -10.58
N PHE A 12 9.64 1.37 -10.12
CA PHE A 12 10.77 0.76 -10.85
C PHE A 12 10.49 -0.73 -11.11
N PRO A 13 10.95 -1.27 -12.24
CA PRO A 13 10.73 -2.67 -12.57
C PRO A 13 11.63 -3.65 -11.79
N THR A 14 12.76 -3.18 -11.23
CA THR A 14 13.74 -4.06 -10.58
C THR A 14 14.25 -3.50 -9.25
N LEU A 15 14.76 -4.40 -8.40
CA LEU A 15 15.46 -4.04 -7.17
C LEU A 15 16.73 -3.23 -7.46
N GLU A 16 17.45 -3.53 -8.55
CA GLU A 16 18.68 -2.84 -8.91
C GLU A 16 18.43 -1.36 -9.26
N ASP A 17 17.32 -1.07 -9.94
CA ASP A 17 16.92 0.31 -10.23
C ASP A 17 16.59 1.08 -8.94
N VAL A 18 15.94 0.42 -7.96
CA VAL A 18 15.67 0.99 -6.64
C VAL A 18 16.98 1.30 -5.91
N LYS A 19 17.92 0.37 -5.89
CA LYS A 19 19.24 0.59 -5.28
C LYS A 19 19.96 1.79 -5.89
N ALA A 20 19.97 1.88 -7.22
CA ALA A 20 20.58 2.99 -7.95
C ALA A 20 19.88 4.33 -7.65
N PHE A 21 18.57 4.32 -7.49
CA PHE A 21 17.80 5.51 -7.14
C PHE A 21 18.08 5.94 -5.69
N LEU A 22 17.99 5.04 -4.72
CA LEU A 22 18.19 5.36 -3.30
C LEU A 22 19.63 5.78 -3.00
N ALA A 23 20.61 5.29 -3.75
CA ALA A 23 22.00 5.71 -3.63
C ALA A 23 22.27 7.20 -3.95
N LYS A 24 21.29 7.90 -4.54
CA LYS A 24 21.40 9.34 -4.83
C LYS A 24 21.11 10.22 -3.61
N PHE A 25 20.58 9.65 -2.55
CA PHE A 25 20.26 10.36 -1.30
C PHE A 25 21.37 10.15 -0.26
N PRO A 26 21.61 11.15 0.62
CA PRO A 26 22.52 10.96 1.75
C PRO A 26 22.09 9.78 2.63
N ALA A 27 23.06 9.04 3.17
CA ALA A 27 22.77 7.83 3.95
C ALA A 27 22.01 8.08 5.28
N ASP A 28 22.09 9.30 5.80
CA ASP A 28 21.38 9.75 7.00
C ASP A 28 19.96 10.28 6.70
N GLU A 29 19.63 10.53 5.43
CA GLU A 29 18.28 10.95 5.04
C GLU A 29 17.29 9.78 5.10
N LYS A 30 16.26 9.91 5.92
CA LYS A 30 15.22 8.87 6.09
C LYS A 30 13.99 9.24 5.26
N LEU A 31 13.81 8.51 4.17
CA LEU A 31 12.71 8.70 3.23
C LEU A 31 11.46 7.95 3.66
N TYR A 32 10.31 8.37 3.14
CA TYR A 32 9.09 7.59 3.13
C TYR A 32 8.81 7.17 1.67
N VAL A 33 8.81 5.89 1.40
CA VAL A 33 8.70 5.38 0.03
C VAL A 33 7.49 4.46 -0.13
N LYS A 34 6.90 4.47 -1.33
CA LYS A 34 5.80 3.57 -1.71
C LYS A 34 6.34 2.48 -2.64
N ILE A 35 6.07 1.24 -2.29
CA ILE A 35 6.35 0.06 -3.11
C ILE A 35 5.01 -0.44 -3.65
N GLY A 36 4.84 -0.38 -4.97
CA GLY A 36 3.65 -0.87 -5.67
C GLY A 36 3.73 -2.35 -6.04
N MET A 37 2.66 -2.85 -6.69
CA MET A 37 2.53 -4.26 -7.05
C MET A 37 3.65 -4.75 -7.98
N GLU A 38 3.98 -3.97 -9.03
CA GLU A 38 5.01 -4.37 -10.01
C GLU A 38 6.33 -4.72 -9.31
N LEU A 39 6.86 -3.77 -8.56
CA LEU A 39 8.13 -3.94 -7.86
C LEU A 39 8.07 -5.05 -6.82
N TYR A 40 6.97 -5.13 -6.06
CA TYR A 40 6.81 -6.16 -5.03
C TYR A 40 6.72 -7.57 -5.63
N TYR A 41 5.99 -7.75 -6.71
CA TYR A 41 5.90 -9.06 -7.37
C TYR A 41 7.18 -9.43 -8.12
N ALA A 42 7.93 -8.46 -8.65
CA ALA A 42 9.21 -8.71 -9.30
C ALA A 42 10.31 -9.08 -8.30
N ALA A 43 10.41 -8.37 -7.17
CA ALA A 43 11.51 -8.52 -6.21
C ALA A 43 11.14 -9.34 -4.96
N GLY A 44 9.85 -9.63 -4.73
CA GLY A 44 9.38 -10.32 -3.54
C GLY A 44 9.52 -9.48 -2.26
N PRO A 45 9.34 -10.11 -1.08
CA PRO A 45 9.44 -9.43 0.22
C PRO A 45 10.81 -8.79 0.50
N GLU A 46 11.85 -9.22 -0.20
CA GLU A 46 13.22 -8.71 -0.04
C GLU A 46 13.32 -7.20 -0.31
N ILE A 47 12.50 -6.66 -1.21
CA ILE A 47 12.49 -5.22 -1.47
C ILE A 47 12.08 -4.43 -0.21
N VAL A 48 11.10 -4.94 0.55
CA VAL A 48 10.66 -4.30 1.80
C VAL A 48 11.77 -4.36 2.84
N ARG A 49 12.40 -5.54 3.03
CA ARG A 49 13.51 -5.72 3.97
C ARG A 49 14.66 -4.79 3.65
N TYR A 50 15.11 -4.76 2.40
CA TYR A 50 16.18 -3.90 1.94
C TYR A 50 15.92 -2.42 2.27
N VAL A 51 14.73 -1.92 1.93
CA VAL A 51 14.36 -0.52 2.19
C VAL A 51 14.27 -0.22 3.69
N LYS A 52 13.76 -1.17 4.48
CA LYS A 52 13.69 -1.04 5.95
C LYS A 52 15.08 -1.07 6.59
N GLU A 53 16.01 -1.88 6.10
CA GLU A 53 17.40 -1.94 6.59
C GLU A 53 18.14 -0.62 6.37
N LEU A 54 17.83 0.12 5.31
CA LEU A 54 18.32 1.48 5.09
C LEU A 54 17.68 2.52 6.05
N GLY A 55 16.71 2.10 6.86
CA GLY A 55 16.02 2.95 7.84
C GLY A 55 14.91 3.81 7.25
N HIS A 56 14.45 3.54 6.04
CA HIS A 56 13.33 4.24 5.42
C HIS A 56 11.99 3.74 5.94
N SER A 57 10.94 4.57 5.83
CA SER A 57 9.56 4.15 6.05
C SER A 57 8.96 3.61 4.76
N VAL A 58 8.14 2.56 4.86
CA VAL A 58 7.56 1.87 3.70
C VAL A 58 6.04 1.91 3.72
N PHE A 59 5.47 2.47 2.67
CA PHE A 59 4.08 2.24 2.28
C PHE A 59 4.03 1.10 1.24
N LEU A 60 3.53 -0.07 1.63
CA LEU A 60 3.34 -1.20 0.72
C LEU A 60 1.93 -1.15 0.12
N ASP A 61 1.87 -0.75 -1.15
CA ASP A 61 0.63 -0.43 -1.88
C ASP A 61 0.18 -1.61 -2.75
N LEU A 62 -0.46 -2.61 -2.13
CA LEU A 62 -0.95 -3.82 -2.81
C LEU A 62 -2.47 -3.87 -2.97
N LYS A 63 -3.21 -2.99 -2.30
CA LYS A 63 -4.68 -2.86 -2.39
C LYS A 63 -5.39 -4.19 -2.17
N LEU A 64 -5.18 -4.83 -1.02
CA LEU A 64 -5.74 -6.15 -0.74
C LEU A 64 -7.27 -6.14 -0.84
N HIS A 65 -7.80 -7.15 -1.52
CA HIS A 65 -9.22 -7.37 -1.68
C HIS A 65 -9.48 -8.86 -1.84
N ASP A 66 -9.94 -9.50 -0.77
CA ASP A 66 -10.22 -10.94 -0.72
C ASP A 66 -11.21 -11.18 0.43
N ILE A 67 -11.58 -12.44 0.67
CA ILE A 67 -12.40 -12.78 1.84
C ILE A 67 -11.69 -12.41 3.15
N PRO A 68 -12.43 -12.04 4.21
CA PRO A 68 -11.87 -11.46 5.44
C PRO A 68 -10.70 -12.24 6.03
N ASN A 69 -10.80 -13.57 6.11
CA ASN A 69 -9.75 -14.40 6.69
C ASN A 69 -8.43 -14.38 5.89
N THR A 70 -8.51 -14.36 4.56
CA THR A 70 -7.34 -14.25 3.68
C THR A 70 -6.65 -12.92 3.86
N VAL A 71 -7.42 -11.82 3.89
CA VAL A 71 -6.89 -10.47 4.11
C VAL A 71 -6.24 -10.36 5.49
N LYS A 72 -6.88 -10.89 6.55
CA LYS A 72 -6.30 -10.92 7.90
C LYS A 72 -4.95 -11.62 7.93
N SER A 73 -4.86 -12.78 7.28
CA SER A 73 -3.62 -13.57 7.24
C SER A 73 -2.52 -12.85 6.45
N ALA A 74 -2.87 -12.27 5.29
CA ALA A 74 -1.94 -11.46 4.50
C ALA A 74 -1.43 -10.25 5.28
N MET A 75 -2.32 -9.51 5.96
CA MET A 75 -1.95 -8.35 6.78
C MET A 75 -0.99 -8.72 7.92
N ARG A 76 -1.13 -9.89 8.52
CA ARG A 76 -0.17 -10.39 9.52
C ARG A 76 1.22 -10.58 8.92
N VAL A 77 1.30 -11.08 7.69
CA VAL A 77 2.58 -11.20 6.97
C VAL A 77 3.19 -9.81 6.73
N LEU A 78 2.38 -8.83 6.29
CA LEU A 78 2.86 -7.47 6.07
C LEU A 78 3.32 -6.80 7.36
N SER A 79 2.61 -7.02 8.48
CA SER A 79 3.04 -6.56 9.80
C SER A 79 4.42 -7.12 10.18
N ASN A 80 4.65 -8.41 9.94
CA ASN A 80 5.94 -9.06 10.22
C ASN A 80 7.08 -8.56 9.30
N LEU A 81 6.76 -8.05 8.12
CA LEU A 81 7.73 -7.39 7.23
C LEU A 81 8.13 -5.99 7.73
N GLY A 82 7.41 -5.44 8.71
CA GLY A 82 7.70 -4.14 9.28
C GLY A 82 7.26 -2.96 8.42
N VAL A 83 6.20 -3.13 7.60
CA VAL A 83 5.64 -2.01 6.83
C VAL A 83 5.09 -0.93 7.76
N ASP A 84 5.21 0.33 7.36
CA ASP A 84 4.71 1.48 8.13
C ASP A 84 3.28 1.87 7.69
N MET A 85 2.92 1.56 6.45
CA MET A 85 1.58 1.78 5.90
C MET A 85 1.25 0.71 4.86
N THR A 86 -0.01 0.34 4.78
CA THR A 86 -0.54 -0.51 3.70
C THR A 86 -2.02 -0.19 3.45
N ASN A 87 -2.62 -0.83 2.47
CA ASN A 87 -3.98 -0.52 2.06
C ASN A 87 -4.81 -1.75 1.66
N VAL A 88 -6.11 -1.52 1.64
CA VAL A 88 -7.13 -2.43 1.11
C VAL A 88 -8.06 -1.67 0.16
N HIS A 89 -8.88 -2.38 -0.61
CA HIS A 89 -10.04 -1.78 -1.25
C HIS A 89 -11.20 -1.67 -0.28
N ALA A 90 -11.82 -0.49 -0.18
CA ALA A 90 -13.03 -0.28 0.64
C ALA A 90 -14.21 -1.15 0.16
N ALA A 91 -14.27 -1.43 -1.15
CA ALA A 91 -15.28 -2.30 -1.76
C ALA A 91 -15.32 -3.73 -1.19
N GLY A 92 -14.26 -4.17 -0.48
CA GLY A 92 -14.26 -5.44 0.24
C GLY A 92 -15.22 -5.51 1.43
N GLY A 93 -15.73 -4.36 1.86
CA GLY A 93 -16.73 -4.26 2.92
C GLY A 93 -16.15 -4.19 4.33
N VAL A 94 -17.03 -3.90 5.27
CA VAL A 94 -16.66 -3.62 6.68
C VAL A 94 -15.96 -4.79 7.34
N GLU A 95 -16.44 -6.02 7.13
CA GLU A 95 -15.86 -7.20 7.77
C GLU A 95 -14.45 -7.51 7.26
N MET A 96 -14.19 -7.30 5.96
CA MET A 96 -12.85 -7.42 5.40
C MET A 96 -11.91 -6.35 5.98
N MET A 97 -12.36 -5.10 6.08
CA MET A 97 -11.56 -4.00 6.64
C MET A 97 -11.24 -4.19 8.12
N LYS A 98 -12.20 -4.70 8.92
CA LYS A 98 -11.96 -5.08 10.33
C LYS A 98 -10.93 -6.20 10.43
N ALA A 99 -11.08 -7.24 9.61
CA ALA A 99 -10.14 -8.36 9.56
C ALA A 99 -8.73 -7.91 9.15
N ALA A 100 -8.63 -6.97 8.20
CA ALA A 100 -7.38 -6.35 7.80
C ALA A 100 -6.70 -5.64 8.98
N ARG A 101 -7.44 -4.81 9.72
CA ARG A 101 -6.91 -4.12 10.91
C ARG A 101 -6.47 -5.12 11.98
N GLU A 102 -7.26 -6.15 12.24
CA GLU A 102 -6.92 -7.18 13.22
C GLU A 102 -5.64 -7.94 12.84
N GLY A 103 -5.46 -8.24 11.56
CA GLY A 103 -4.24 -8.90 11.06
C GLY A 103 -3.00 -8.02 11.11
N LEU A 104 -3.15 -6.74 10.77
CA LEU A 104 -2.05 -5.77 10.71
C LEU A 104 -1.60 -5.30 12.11
N GLY A 105 -2.52 -5.25 13.09
CA GLY A 105 -2.25 -4.70 14.42
C GLY A 105 -2.32 -3.16 14.43
N ASP A 106 -1.98 -2.55 15.56
CA ASP A 106 -2.20 -1.11 15.80
C ASP A 106 -1.05 -0.20 15.35
N GLY A 107 0.13 -0.76 15.05
CA GLY A 107 1.31 0.03 14.72
C GLY A 107 1.24 0.69 13.32
N PRO A 108 1.09 -0.09 12.24
CA PRO A 108 1.09 0.44 10.89
C PRO A 108 -0.21 1.18 10.54
N ILE A 109 -0.09 2.16 9.64
CA ILE A 109 -1.24 2.86 9.07
C ILE A 109 -1.96 1.92 8.08
N LEU A 110 -3.27 1.76 8.24
CA LEU A 110 -4.14 1.08 7.28
C LEU A 110 -5.08 2.10 6.64
N ILE A 111 -5.04 2.20 5.33
CA ILE A 111 -5.95 3.04 4.55
C ILE A 111 -6.81 2.19 3.62
N ALA A 112 -7.99 2.70 3.26
CA ALA A 112 -8.89 2.04 2.32
C ALA A 112 -9.03 2.89 1.05
N VAL A 113 -8.82 2.27 -0.09
CA VAL A 113 -9.04 2.89 -1.40
C VAL A 113 -10.52 2.80 -1.72
N THR A 114 -11.17 3.94 -1.82
CA THR A 114 -12.59 4.06 -2.16
C THR A 114 -12.82 3.91 -3.66
N GLN A 115 -12.15 4.76 -4.46
CA GLN A 115 -12.10 4.65 -5.92
C GLN A 115 -10.65 4.76 -6.40
N LEU A 116 -10.33 4.06 -7.48
CA LEU A 116 -9.04 4.23 -8.14
C LEU A 116 -9.01 5.59 -8.86
N THR A 117 -7.84 6.21 -8.90
CA THR A 117 -7.67 7.52 -9.57
C THR A 117 -7.96 7.48 -11.08
N SER A 118 -7.94 6.28 -11.68
CA SER A 118 -8.28 6.04 -13.08
C SER A 118 -9.77 5.78 -13.32
N THR A 119 -10.59 5.63 -12.27
CA THR A 119 -12.03 5.33 -12.40
C THR A 119 -12.78 6.57 -12.89
N SER A 120 -13.48 6.46 -14.01
CA SER A 120 -14.44 7.47 -14.48
C SER A 120 -15.84 7.22 -13.89
N GLU A 121 -16.71 8.24 -13.91
CA GLU A 121 -18.11 8.07 -13.49
C GLU A 121 -18.87 7.04 -14.35
N GLU A 122 -18.55 6.96 -15.65
CA GLU A 122 -19.11 5.97 -16.55
C GLU A 122 -18.72 4.55 -16.13
N GLN A 123 -17.41 4.30 -15.90
CA GLN A 123 -16.92 3.01 -15.41
C GLN A 123 -17.52 2.64 -14.05
N MET A 124 -17.61 3.59 -13.14
CA MET A 124 -18.21 3.38 -11.82
C MET A 124 -19.69 2.99 -11.93
N ARG A 125 -20.45 3.65 -12.81
CA ARG A 125 -21.86 3.35 -13.05
C ARG A 125 -22.07 2.01 -13.72
N ASP A 126 -21.31 1.73 -14.78
CA ASP A 126 -21.54 0.57 -15.64
C ASP A 126 -21.00 -0.73 -15.01
N PHE A 127 -19.88 -0.68 -14.30
CA PHE A 127 -19.24 -1.87 -13.76
C PHE A 127 -19.39 -2.06 -12.26
N GLN A 128 -19.54 -0.95 -11.50
CA GLN A 128 -19.70 -1.03 -10.03
C GLN A 128 -21.17 -0.83 -9.60
N ASN A 129 -22.06 -0.45 -10.53
CA ASN A 129 -23.47 -0.16 -10.28
C ASN A 129 -23.68 0.94 -9.21
N ILE A 130 -22.78 1.91 -9.15
CA ILE A 130 -22.88 3.07 -8.25
C ILE A 130 -23.47 4.23 -9.04
N GLN A 131 -24.66 4.70 -8.62
CA GLN A 131 -25.47 5.68 -9.34
C GLN A 131 -25.35 7.11 -8.77
N THR A 132 -24.16 7.49 -8.35
CA THR A 132 -23.85 8.82 -7.81
C THR A 132 -22.66 9.44 -8.55
N THR A 133 -22.26 10.66 -8.19
CA THR A 133 -21.04 11.25 -8.73
C THR A 133 -19.79 10.54 -8.18
N LEU A 134 -18.68 10.63 -8.91
CA LEU A 134 -17.41 10.07 -8.44
C LEU A 134 -16.99 10.67 -7.08
N GLN A 135 -17.20 11.98 -6.92
CA GLN A 135 -16.90 12.67 -5.67
C GLN A 135 -17.74 12.21 -4.49
N GLU A 136 -19.02 11.91 -4.70
CA GLU A 136 -19.90 11.39 -3.64
C GLU A 136 -19.61 9.93 -3.29
N SER A 137 -18.95 9.18 -4.19
CA SER A 137 -18.59 7.78 -3.97
C SER A 137 -17.31 7.61 -3.14
N VAL A 138 -16.55 8.67 -2.93
CA VAL A 138 -15.29 8.70 -2.16
C VAL A 138 -15.55 9.08 -0.72
#